data_af0931ccfc30065c754aed9e09e0f74a
#
_entry.id   af0931ccfc30065c754aed9e09e0f74a
#
_cell.length_a   1.000
_cell.length_b   1.000
_cell.length_c   1.000
_cell.angle_alpha   90.00
_cell.angle_beta   90.00
_cell.angle_gamma   90.00
#
_symmetry.space_group_name_H-M   'P 1'
#
loop_
_entity.id
_entity.type
_entity.pdbx_description
1 polymer ?
#
loop_
_entity_poly.entity_id
_entity_poly.type
_entity_poly.pdbx_seq_one_letter_code
_entity_poly.pdbx_strand_id
1 'polypeptide(L)'
;WRATASVGTAFRAPTLYHRFSEYGVATLRPESSRNAEVALRYAQGNSTFSATLFRNRVSNLISFGGAGTCASSFGCYANTARAEYKGVTFAGSHRVGDVQLHGSIDLQRPRDLDTGKQLARRAKQHATFGADTRLAGWTVGAEVQASGRRFDTVANTTVLGGYTLVNLYASTRIARDYTLLARIDNLADKDYQLARTYATAGRTVYVGVKWAPQ
;
A
#
# COMPACT_ATOMS: atom_id res chain seq x y z
N TRP A 1 24.06 4.99 13.35
CA TRP A 1 23.26 5.77 12.42
C TRP A 1 23.73 5.56 10.99
N ARG A 2 22.79 5.53 10.05
CA ARG A 2 23.07 5.46 8.61
C ARG A 2 22.16 6.43 7.87
N ALA A 3 22.76 7.35 7.09
CA ALA A 3 22.04 8.20 6.16
C ALA A 3 22.21 7.66 4.74
N THR A 4 21.13 7.71 3.96
CA THR A 4 21.13 7.33 2.53
C THR A 4 20.35 8.36 1.74
N ALA A 5 20.78 8.61 0.50
CA ALA A 5 20.03 9.40 -0.47
C ALA A 5 20.01 8.65 -1.81
N SER A 6 18.89 8.70 -2.50
CA SER A 6 18.77 8.10 -3.81
C SER A 6 17.97 8.99 -4.76
N VAL A 7 18.30 8.94 -6.04
CA VAL A 7 17.53 9.52 -7.13
C VAL A 7 17.41 8.48 -8.24
N GLY A 8 16.25 8.41 -8.87
CA GLY A 8 16.00 7.44 -9.94
C GLY A 8 14.92 7.90 -10.90
N THR A 9 14.91 7.30 -12.06
CA THR A 9 13.84 7.46 -13.06
C THR A 9 13.25 6.10 -13.40
N ALA A 10 11.97 6.08 -13.72
CA ALA A 10 11.29 4.88 -14.19
C ALA A 10 10.24 5.25 -15.24
N PHE A 11 9.82 4.27 -16.04
CA PHE A 11 8.68 4.41 -16.93
C PHE A 11 7.77 3.19 -16.83
N ARG A 12 6.49 3.37 -17.18
CA ARG A 12 5.50 2.31 -17.29
C ARG A 12 4.71 2.46 -18.60
N ALA A 13 4.81 1.48 -19.48
CA ALA A 13 3.99 1.44 -20.69
C ALA A 13 2.50 1.24 -20.34
N PRO A 14 1.56 1.82 -21.10
CA PRO A 14 0.15 1.49 -21.00
C PRO A 14 -0.06 -0.01 -21.28
N THR A 15 -0.92 -0.67 -20.50
CA THR A 15 -1.31 -2.05 -20.76
C THR A 15 -2.23 -2.14 -21.98
N LEU A 16 -2.40 -3.33 -22.56
CA LEU A 16 -3.39 -3.57 -23.61
C LEU A 16 -4.80 -3.17 -23.17
N TYR A 17 -5.15 -3.44 -21.91
CA TYR A 17 -6.42 -3.03 -21.32
C TYR A 17 -6.60 -1.51 -21.29
N HIS A 18 -5.56 -0.76 -20.93
CA HIS A 18 -5.60 0.70 -20.95
C HIS A 18 -5.79 1.29 -22.35
N ARG A 19 -5.38 0.57 -23.41
CA ARG A 19 -5.42 1.09 -24.77
C ARG A 19 -6.61 0.58 -25.58
N PHE A 20 -7.04 -0.67 -25.34
CA PHE A 20 -7.94 -1.37 -26.28
C PHE A 20 -9.20 -1.98 -25.60
N SER A 21 -9.41 -1.81 -24.28
CA SER A 21 -10.70 -2.14 -23.66
C SER A 21 -11.78 -1.11 -24.06
N GLU A 22 -13.03 -1.35 -23.67
CA GLU A 22 -14.12 -0.40 -23.83
C GLU A 22 -13.84 0.97 -23.18
N TYR A 23 -13.00 0.99 -22.12
CA TYR A 23 -12.52 2.19 -21.42
C TYR A 23 -11.19 2.70 -21.96
N GLY A 24 -10.64 2.00 -22.94
CA GLY A 24 -9.28 2.21 -23.44
C GLY A 24 -9.16 3.39 -24.40
N VAL A 25 -7.99 4.02 -24.39
CA VAL A 25 -7.61 5.08 -25.31
C VAL A 25 -6.28 4.72 -25.96
N ALA A 26 -6.30 4.44 -27.27
CA ALA A 26 -5.15 3.95 -28.01
C ALA A 26 -3.92 4.90 -27.99
N THR A 27 -4.16 6.19 -27.82
CA THR A 27 -3.14 7.25 -27.84
C THR A 27 -2.49 7.53 -26.48
N LEU A 28 -2.79 6.72 -25.44
CA LEU A 28 -2.17 6.88 -24.13
C LEU A 28 -0.64 6.79 -24.20
N ARG A 29 0.00 7.79 -23.59
CA ARG A 29 1.45 7.89 -23.48
C ARG A 29 1.95 7.05 -22.29
N PRO A 30 3.18 6.51 -22.35
CA PRO A 30 3.82 5.90 -21.20
C PRO A 30 3.92 6.89 -20.02
N GLU A 31 3.73 6.38 -18.82
CA GLU A 31 4.07 7.13 -17.61
C GLU A 31 5.60 7.21 -17.49
N SER A 32 6.10 8.32 -17.03
CA SER A 32 7.49 8.47 -16.62
C SER A 32 7.56 9.08 -15.25
N SER A 33 8.51 8.67 -14.44
CA SER A 33 8.66 9.15 -13.08
C SER A 33 10.10 9.54 -12.75
N ARG A 34 10.22 10.50 -11.81
CA ARG A 34 11.48 10.85 -11.15
C ARG A 34 11.25 10.73 -9.64
N ASN A 35 12.05 9.91 -9.01
CA ASN A 35 12.02 9.67 -7.58
C ASN A 35 13.27 10.25 -6.92
N ALA A 36 13.10 10.87 -5.76
CA ALA A 36 14.18 11.32 -4.87
C ALA A 36 13.80 10.94 -3.45
N GLU A 37 14.73 10.32 -2.73
CA GLU A 37 14.53 9.87 -1.36
C GLU A 37 15.75 10.20 -0.50
N VAL A 38 15.51 10.56 0.76
CA VAL A 38 16.52 10.70 1.80
C VAL A 38 16.02 9.95 3.01
N ALA A 39 16.84 9.04 3.52
CA ALA A 39 16.49 8.24 4.67
C ALA A 39 17.58 8.34 5.75
N LEU A 40 17.13 8.38 7.00
CA LEU A 40 17.95 8.24 8.19
C LEU A 40 17.50 6.97 8.91
N ARG A 41 18.45 6.10 9.20
CA ARG A 41 18.22 4.85 9.92
C ARG A 41 19.08 4.78 11.18
N TYR A 42 18.45 4.38 12.27
CA TYR A 42 19.10 3.99 13.52
C TYR A 42 18.96 2.48 13.70
N ALA A 43 20.03 1.81 14.09
CA ALA A 43 20.00 0.40 14.46
C ALA A 43 20.99 0.17 15.59
N GLN A 44 20.50 -0.28 16.74
CA GLN A 44 21.32 -0.63 17.91
C GLN A 44 20.62 -1.67 18.76
N GLY A 45 21.32 -2.75 19.09
CA GLY A 45 20.76 -3.84 19.88
C GLY A 45 19.48 -4.38 19.27
N ASN A 46 18.43 -4.35 20.04
CA ASN A 46 17.09 -4.88 19.66
C ASN A 46 16.20 -3.85 18.94
N SER A 47 16.74 -2.67 18.58
CA SER A 47 15.96 -1.57 18.05
C SER A 47 16.39 -1.19 16.63
N THR A 48 15.45 -0.99 15.75
CA THR A 48 15.65 -0.32 14.46
C THR A 48 14.59 0.74 14.25
N PHE A 49 14.99 1.93 13.80
CA PHE A 49 14.09 2.99 13.42
C PHE A 49 14.57 3.63 12.13
N SER A 50 13.65 4.06 11.30
CA SER A 50 13.97 4.82 10.09
C SER A 50 12.94 5.92 9.85
N ALA A 51 13.42 7.02 9.28
CA ALA A 51 12.59 8.07 8.71
C ALA A 51 13.05 8.29 7.27
N THR A 52 12.12 8.18 6.33
CA THR A 52 12.37 8.36 4.89
C THR A 52 11.53 9.50 4.37
N LEU A 53 12.15 10.57 3.89
CA LEU A 53 11.51 11.62 3.13
C LEU A 53 11.56 11.24 1.65
N PHE A 54 10.44 11.31 0.96
CA PHE A 54 10.38 10.96 -0.45
C PHE A 54 9.60 11.99 -1.27
N ARG A 55 9.98 12.08 -2.53
CA ARG A 55 9.25 12.83 -3.55
C ARG A 55 9.31 12.09 -4.87
N ASN A 56 8.17 11.68 -5.36
CA ASN A 56 8.01 11.07 -6.68
C ASN A 56 7.14 11.97 -7.54
N ARG A 57 7.65 12.40 -8.70
CA ARG A 57 6.91 13.12 -9.73
C ARG A 57 6.67 12.21 -10.91
N VAL A 58 5.42 12.04 -11.26
CA VAL A 58 4.97 11.22 -12.39
C VAL A 58 4.39 12.14 -13.45
N SER A 59 4.84 11.96 -14.67
CA SER A 59 4.28 12.61 -15.86
C SER A 59 3.47 11.58 -16.64
N ASN A 60 2.36 12.02 -17.25
CA ASN A 60 1.45 11.16 -18.01
C ASN A 60 0.85 10.00 -17.17
N LEU A 61 0.61 10.20 -15.88
CA LEU A 61 -0.03 9.18 -15.04
C LEU A 61 -1.35 8.72 -15.70
N ILE A 62 -1.51 7.42 -15.87
CA ILE A 62 -2.72 6.83 -16.44
C ILE A 62 -3.72 6.62 -15.30
N SER A 63 -4.87 7.30 -15.41
CA SER A 63 -5.97 7.21 -14.44
C SER A 63 -7.30 7.02 -15.16
N PHE A 64 -8.26 6.38 -14.47
CA PHE A 64 -9.63 6.23 -14.95
C PHE A 64 -10.51 7.38 -14.43
N GLY A 65 -11.53 7.77 -15.20
CA GLY A 65 -12.52 8.76 -14.81
C GLY A 65 -12.42 10.09 -15.55
N GLY A 66 -11.60 10.17 -16.60
CA GLY A 66 -11.53 11.32 -17.49
C GLY A 66 -12.58 11.29 -18.59
N ALA A 67 -12.91 12.44 -19.18
CA ALA A 67 -13.51 12.51 -20.50
C ALA A 67 -12.50 12.04 -21.54
N GLY A 68 -12.92 11.25 -22.50
CA GLY A 68 -12.04 10.70 -23.52
C GLY A 68 -12.81 10.17 -24.72
N THR A 69 -12.09 9.62 -25.68
CA THR A 69 -12.62 9.08 -26.94
C THR A 69 -12.78 7.57 -26.91
N CYS A 70 -13.02 6.97 -25.73
CA CYS A 70 -13.29 5.55 -25.60
C CYS A 70 -14.77 5.22 -25.89
N ALA A 71 -15.10 3.94 -25.98
CA ALA A 71 -16.47 3.48 -26.24
C ALA A 71 -17.41 3.56 -25.02
N SER A 72 -16.84 3.70 -23.81
CA SER A 72 -17.62 3.69 -22.56
C SER A 72 -18.23 5.05 -22.22
N SER A 73 -19.51 5.04 -21.82
CA SER A 73 -20.19 6.19 -21.22
C SER A 73 -19.83 6.45 -19.76
N PHE A 74 -19.19 5.49 -19.07
CA PHE A 74 -18.81 5.59 -17.66
C PHE A 74 -17.49 6.33 -17.43
N GLY A 75 -16.74 6.61 -18.48
CA GLY A 75 -15.44 7.27 -18.43
C GLY A 75 -14.37 6.48 -19.18
N CYS A 76 -13.23 7.12 -19.38
CA CYS A 76 -12.11 6.59 -20.13
C CYS A 76 -10.83 6.62 -19.28
N TYR A 77 -9.84 5.82 -19.69
CA TYR A 77 -8.47 6.03 -19.25
C TYR A 77 -7.90 7.30 -19.91
N ALA A 78 -7.20 8.08 -19.12
CA ALA A 78 -6.54 9.30 -19.59
C ALA A 78 -5.18 9.47 -18.90
N ASN A 79 -4.26 10.18 -19.57
CA ASN A 79 -3.05 10.62 -18.93
C ASN A 79 -3.33 11.88 -18.10
N THR A 80 -3.10 11.83 -16.79
CA THR A 80 -2.98 13.01 -15.93
C THR A 80 -1.62 13.64 -16.24
N ALA A 81 -1.59 14.93 -16.60
CA ALA A 81 -0.37 15.54 -17.10
C ALA A 81 0.78 15.47 -16.10
N ARG A 82 0.53 15.81 -14.82
CA ARG A 82 1.55 15.76 -13.76
C ARG A 82 0.95 15.32 -12.43
N ALA A 83 1.52 14.30 -11.84
CA ALA A 83 1.17 13.85 -10.49
C ALA A 83 2.39 13.94 -9.56
N GLU A 84 2.17 14.20 -8.29
CA GLU A 84 3.21 14.23 -7.27
C GLU A 84 2.79 13.38 -6.06
N TYR A 85 3.69 12.53 -5.62
CA TYR A 85 3.63 11.86 -4.33
C TYR A 85 4.81 12.35 -3.51
N LYS A 86 4.55 12.97 -2.38
CA LYS A 86 5.60 13.37 -1.44
C LYS A 86 5.14 13.15 -0.03
N GLY A 87 6.07 12.81 0.83
CA GLY A 87 5.73 12.50 2.19
C GLY A 87 6.90 12.04 3.02
N VAL A 88 6.55 11.44 4.14
CA VAL A 88 7.48 10.82 5.06
C VAL A 88 6.94 9.46 5.49
N THR A 89 7.81 8.47 5.52
CA THR A 89 7.58 7.16 6.11
C THR A 89 8.43 7.03 7.35
N PHE A 90 7.80 6.73 8.47
CA PHE A 90 8.46 6.26 9.69
C PHE A 90 8.28 4.75 9.77
N ALA A 91 9.34 4.01 10.03
CA ALA A 91 9.24 2.58 10.28
C ALA A 91 10.19 2.19 11.40
N GLY A 92 9.82 1.16 12.15
CA GLY A 92 10.66 0.70 13.24
C GLY A 92 10.28 -0.67 13.73
N SER A 93 11.23 -1.26 14.43
CA SER A 93 11.02 -2.49 15.19
C SER A 93 11.79 -2.43 16.49
N HIS A 94 11.25 -3.07 17.51
CA HIS A 94 11.88 -3.16 18.82
C HIS A 94 11.49 -4.45 19.50
N ARG A 95 12.45 -5.12 20.13
CA ARG A 95 12.20 -6.34 20.90
C ARG A 95 12.24 -6.01 22.39
N VAL A 96 11.12 -6.34 23.07
CA VAL A 96 10.97 -6.24 24.52
C VAL A 96 10.78 -7.63 25.08
N GLY A 97 11.80 -8.18 25.74
CA GLY A 97 11.80 -9.59 26.15
C GLY A 97 11.61 -10.51 24.93
N ASP A 98 10.59 -11.35 24.96
CA ASP A 98 10.24 -12.27 23.87
C ASP A 98 9.28 -11.68 22.84
N VAL A 99 8.79 -10.45 23.05
CA VAL A 99 7.85 -9.79 22.13
C VAL A 99 8.61 -8.94 21.12
N GLN A 100 8.38 -9.20 19.84
CA GLN A 100 8.85 -8.37 18.73
C GLN A 100 7.75 -7.38 18.35
N LEU A 101 8.01 -6.10 18.51
CA LEU A 101 7.14 -5.02 18.04
C LEU A 101 7.65 -4.49 16.71
N HIS A 102 6.76 -4.18 15.78
CA HIS A 102 7.11 -3.55 14.52
C HIS A 102 5.99 -2.65 14.04
N GLY A 103 6.31 -1.66 13.21
CA GLY A 103 5.30 -0.80 12.64
C GLY A 103 5.85 0.19 11.64
N SER A 104 4.92 0.77 10.90
CA SER A 104 5.17 1.88 9.98
C SER A 104 4.02 2.88 9.96
N ILE A 105 4.35 4.12 9.66
CA ILE A 105 3.40 5.20 9.42
C ILE A 105 3.85 5.93 8.15
N ASP A 106 2.95 6.00 7.17
CA ASP A 106 3.13 6.75 5.94
C ASP A 106 2.23 7.99 5.97
N LEU A 107 2.83 9.16 5.86
CA LEU A 107 2.15 10.44 5.71
C LEU A 107 2.51 11.02 4.36
N GLN A 108 1.53 11.09 3.44
CA GLN A 108 1.80 11.49 2.07
C GLN A 108 0.78 12.48 1.51
N ARG A 109 1.19 13.20 0.47
CA ARG A 109 0.34 14.08 -0.33
C ARG A 109 0.31 13.59 -1.78
N PRO A 110 -0.62 12.67 -2.14
CA PRO A 110 -0.84 12.25 -3.52
C PRO A 110 -1.65 13.33 -4.25
N ARG A 111 -1.04 14.08 -5.15
CA ARG A 111 -1.65 15.26 -5.77
C ARG A 111 -1.50 15.26 -7.29
N ASP A 112 -2.57 15.61 -7.97
CA ASP A 112 -2.54 16.10 -9.34
C ASP A 112 -2.04 17.55 -9.31
N LEU A 113 -0.95 17.83 -9.99
CA LEU A 113 -0.32 19.15 -9.98
C LEU A 113 -1.02 20.18 -10.89
N ASP A 114 -1.84 19.71 -11.84
CA ASP A 114 -2.55 20.59 -12.76
C ASP A 114 -3.87 21.08 -12.16
N THR A 115 -4.59 20.18 -11.48
CA THR A 115 -5.88 20.51 -10.85
C THR A 115 -5.76 20.86 -9.37
N GLY A 116 -4.65 20.52 -8.74
CA GLY A 116 -4.44 20.66 -7.31
C GLY A 116 -5.21 19.64 -6.44
N LYS A 117 -5.97 18.73 -7.06
CA LYS A 117 -6.81 17.75 -6.37
C LYS A 117 -6.00 16.55 -5.87
N GLN A 118 -6.56 15.82 -4.92
CA GLN A 118 -5.98 14.55 -4.48
C GLN A 118 -6.17 13.48 -5.56
N LEU A 119 -5.15 12.68 -5.81
CA LEU A 119 -5.26 11.54 -6.72
C LEU A 119 -6.30 10.55 -6.22
N ALA A 120 -7.15 10.06 -7.13
CA ALA A 120 -8.20 9.11 -6.81
C ALA A 120 -7.66 7.84 -6.17
N ARG A 121 -8.40 7.30 -5.20
CA ARG A 121 -8.09 6.05 -4.49
C ARG A 121 -6.74 6.02 -3.78
N ARG A 122 -6.18 7.19 -3.44
CA ARG A 122 -4.91 7.34 -2.71
C ARG A 122 -5.17 8.00 -1.35
N ALA A 123 -5.00 7.25 -0.27
CA ALA A 123 -5.09 7.80 1.08
C ALA A 123 -3.85 8.64 1.40
N LYS A 124 -4.01 9.64 2.26
CA LYS A 124 -2.89 10.48 2.74
C LYS A 124 -2.15 9.84 3.90
N GLN A 125 -2.76 8.88 4.56
CA GLN A 125 -2.25 8.28 5.78
C GLN A 125 -2.44 6.77 5.72
N HIS A 126 -1.38 6.03 6.01
CA HIS A 126 -1.40 4.60 6.26
C HIS A 126 -0.58 4.31 7.50
N ALA A 127 -1.01 3.33 8.27
CA ALA A 127 -0.24 2.85 9.40
C ALA A 127 -0.41 1.33 9.54
N THR A 128 0.66 0.67 9.92
CA THR A 128 0.68 -0.74 10.27
C THR A 128 1.44 -0.88 11.57
N PHE A 129 0.88 -1.60 12.54
CA PHE A 129 1.53 -1.95 13.79
C PHE A 129 1.30 -3.42 14.06
N GLY A 130 2.35 -4.13 14.43
CA GLY A 130 2.29 -5.53 14.76
C GLY A 130 3.12 -5.89 15.97
N ALA A 131 2.72 -6.96 16.62
CA ALA A 131 3.44 -7.59 17.71
C ALA A 131 3.38 -9.10 17.53
N ASP A 132 4.50 -9.77 17.72
CA ASP A 132 4.58 -11.23 17.73
C ASP A 132 5.49 -11.75 18.83
N THR A 133 5.21 -12.95 19.29
CA THR A 133 5.99 -13.64 20.30
C THR A 133 5.99 -15.15 20.07
N ARG A 134 6.88 -15.84 20.77
CA ARG A 134 6.90 -17.31 20.81
C ARG A 134 6.20 -17.81 22.07
N LEU A 135 5.21 -18.66 21.90
CA LEU A 135 4.44 -19.30 22.98
C LEU A 135 4.26 -20.78 22.69
N ALA A 136 4.76 -21.66 23.58
CA ALA A 136 4.60 -23.10 23.48
C ALA A 136 4.96 -23.69 22.09
N GLY A 137 6.06 -23.22 21.49
CA GLY A 137 6.51 -23.69 20.16
C GLY A 137 5.82 -23.02 18.97
N TRP A 138 4.81 -22.19 19.21
CA TRP A 138 4.15 -21.37 18.19
C TRP A 138 4.74 -19.96 18.15
N THR A 139 4.89 -19.41 16.97
CA THR A 139 4.97 -17.96 16.79
C THR A 139 3.55 -17.45 16.60
N VAL A 140 3.09 -16.58 17.49
CA VAL A 140 1.75 -15.97 17.45
C VAL A 140 1.89 -14.45 17.36
N GLY A 141 1.02 -13.80 16.62
CA GLY A 141 1.07 -12.37 16.48
C GLY A 141 -0.25 -11.75 16.06
N ALA A 142 -0.30 -10.44 16.25
CA ALA A 142 -1.41 -9.60 15.82
C ALA A 142 -0.87 -8.40 15.04
N GLU A 143 -1.65 -7.93 14.09
CA GLU A 143 -1.34 -6.76 13.27
C GLU A 143 -2.58 -5.86 13.17
N VAL A 144 -2.38 -4.56 13.29
CA VAL A 144 -3.38 -3.54 13.04
C VAL A 144 -2.96 -2.75 11.80
N GLN A 145 -3.84 -2.67 10.81
CA GLN A 145 -3.66 -1.87 9.60
C GLN A 145 -4.70 -0.75 9.59
N ALA A 146 -4.27 0.49 9.43
CA ALA A 146 -5.15 1.65 9.33
C ALA A 146 -4.89 2.41 8.03
N SER A 147 -5.96 2.85 7.38
CA SER A 147 -5.90 3.68 6.18
C SER A 147 -6.86 4.85 6.33
N GLY A 148 -6.37 6.06 6.06
CA GLY A 148 -7.16 7.27 6.09
C GLY A 148 -8.19 7.34 4.95
N ARG A 149 -9.11 8.31 5.05
CA ARG A 149 -10.08 8.59 4.00
C ARG A 149 -9.39 8.96 2.68
N ARG A 150 -10.07 8.66 1.58
CA ARG A 150 -9.63 8.97 0.20
C ARG A 150 -10.81 9.36 -0.66
N PHE A 151 -10.55 9.87 -1.85
CA PHE A 151 -11.58 10.08 -2.86
C PHE A 151 -11.60 8.93 -3.85
N ASP A 152 -12.79 8.54 -4.32
CA ASP A 152 -12.92 7.50 -5.36
C ASP A 152 -12.64 8.06 -6.75
N THR A 153 -13.03 9.31 -7.00
CA THR A 153 -12.93 9.95 -8.31
C THR A 153 -11.89 11.06 -8.37
N VAL A 154 -11.38 11.35 -9.56
CA VAL A 154 -10.44 12.46 -9.83
C VAL A 154 -11.06 13.83 -9.50
N ALA A 155 -12.39 13.96 -9.57
CA ALA A 155 -13.11 15.19 -9.23
C ALA A 155 -13.13 15.46 -7.71
N ASN A 156 -12.77 14.48 -6.88
CA ASN A 156 -12.82 14.52 -5.42
C ASN A 156 -14.22 14.77 -4.83
N THR A 157 -15.26 14.32 -5.52
CA THR A 157 -16.66 14.47 -5.09
C THR A 157 -17.16 13.31 -4.24
N THR A 158 -16.61 12.12 -4.44
CA THR A 158 -17.00 10.90 -3.73
C THR A 158 -15.94 10.49 -2.72
N VAL A 159 -16.31 10.47 -1.43
CA VAL A 159 -15.40 10.09 -0.34
C VAL A 159 -15.55 8.59 -0.05
N LEU A 160 -14.44 7.90 0.03
CA LEU A 160 -14.31 6.58 0.65
C LEU A 160 -13.78 6.76 2.07
N GLY A 161 -14.49 6.21 3.06
CA GLY A 161 -14.12 6.29 4.47
C GLY A 161 -12.74 5.67 4.76
N GLY A 162 -12.12 6.12 5.84
CA GLY A 162 -10.98 5.42 6.42
C GLY A 162 -11.43 4.13 7.10
N TYR A 163 -10.50 3.21 7.30
CA TYR A 163 -10.76 1.94 7.97
C TYR A 163 -9.56 1.48 8.79
N THR A 164 -9.85 0.61 9.76
CA THR A 164 -8.85 -0.09 10.55
C THR A 164 -9.20 -1.58 10.54
N LEU A 165 -8.23 -2.42 10.25
CA LEU A 165 -8.33 -3.87 10.25
C LEU A 165 -7.43 -4.44 11.34
N VAL A 166 -7.86 -5.51 11.96
CA VAL A 166 -7.07 -6.29 12.92
C VAL A 166 -6.92 -7.69 12.34
N ASN A 167 -5.68 -8.17 12.26
CA ASN A 167 -5.33 -9.48 11.77
C ASN A 167 -4.62 -10.27 12.87
N LEU A 168 -4.85 -11.59 12.92
CA LEU A 168 -4.14 -12.50 13.79
C LEU A 168 -3.42 -13.55 12.94
N TYR A 169 -2.25 -13.98 13.39
CA TYR A 169 -1.52 -15.05 12.74
C TYR A 169 -0.80 -15.94 13.74
N ALA A 170 -0.63 -17.19 13.35
CA ALA A 170 0.13 -18.17 14.11
C ALA A 170 0.89 -19.10 13.16
N SER A 171 2.05 -19.55 13.58
CA SER A 171 2.82 -20.55 12.85
C SER A 171 3.61 -21.43 13.78
N THR A 172 3.78 -22.71 13.40
CA THR A 172 4.63 -23.65 14.12
C THR A 172 5.30 -24.62 13.16
N ARG A 173 6.50 -25.04 13.50
CA ARG A 173 7.19 -26.10 12.77
C ARG A 173 6.59 -27.45 13.18
N ILE A 174 6.02 -28.20 12.22
CA ILE A 174 5.42 -29.53 12.45
C ILE A 174 6.34 -30.69 12.06
N ALA A 175 7.33 -30.41 11.20
CA ALA A 175 8.40 -31.34 10.84
C ALA A 175 9.65 -30.56 10.39
N ARG A 176 10.77 -31.26 10.10
CA ARG A 176 12.06 -30.61 9.74
C ARG A 176 11.91 -29.51 8.69
N ASP A 177 11.16 -29.81 7.63
CA ASP A 177 11.03 -28.94 6.47
C ASP A 177 9.61 -28.35 6.32
N TYR A 178 8.72 -28.61 7.29
CA TYR A 178 7.32 -28.22 7.21
C TYR A 178 6.91 -27.24 8.32
N THR A 179 6.25 -26.18 7.94
CA THR A 179 5.68 -25.20 8.87
C THR A 179 4.18 -25.07 8.62
N LEU A 180 3.37 -25.27 9.66
CA LEU A 180 1.95 -24.96 9.64
C LEU A 180 1.74 -23.47 9.85
N LEU A 181 0.83 -22.87 9.06
CA LEU A 181 0.46 -21.46 9.09
C LEU A 181 -1.05 -21.34 9.29
N ALA A 182 -1.46 -20.44 10.15
CA ALA A 182 -2.86 -20.07 10.33
C ALA A 182 -2.96 -18.54 10.39
N ARG A 183 -4.02 -17.96 9.79
CA ARG A 183 -4.23 -16.52 9.76
C ARG A 183 -5.72 -16.20 9.76
N ILE A 184 -6.10 -15.15 10.47
CA ILE A 184 -7.42 -14.55 10.45
C ILE A 184 -7.22 -13.09 10.02
N ASP A 185 -7.76 -12.73 8.87
CA ASP A 185 -7.77 -11.36 8.39
C ASP A 185 -9.10 -10.69 8.71
N ASN A 186 -9.03 -9.38 8.97
CA ASN A 186 -10.20 -8.58 9.30
C ASN A 186 -11.03 -9.21 10.45
N LEU A 187 -10.38 -9.46 11.58
CA LEU A 187 -10.97 -10.13 12.75
C LEU A 187 -12.32 -9.51 13.18
N ALA A 188 -12.43 -8.18 13.08
CA ALA A 188 -13.63 -7.44 13.47
C ALA A 188 -14.73 -7.47 12.41
N ASP A 189 -14.53 -8.15 11.27
CA ASP A 189 -15.46 -8.18 10.12
C ASP A 189 -15.87 -6.78 9.64
N LYS A 190 -14.89 -5.87 9.58
CA LYS A 190 -15.11 -4.48 9.21
C LYS A 190 -15.47 -4.35 7.73
N ASP A 191 -16.61 -3.75 7.44
CA ASP A 191 -16.94 -3.31 6.08
C ASP A 191 -16.12 -2.09 5.70
N TYR A 192 -15.47 -2.15 4.53
CA TYR A 192 -14.71 -1.06 3.96
C TYR A 192 -14.71 -1.13 2.43
N GLN A 193 -14.30 -0.06 1.76
CA GLN A 193 -14.22 -0.02 0.31
C GLN A 193 -12.87 0.56 -0.14
N LEU A 194 -12.25 -0.09 -1.12
CA LEU A 194 -11.06 0.41 -1.82
C LEU A 194 -11.43 1.20 -3.08
N ALA A 195 -12.55 0.86 -3.68
CA ALA A 195 -13.22 1.55 -4.77
C ALA A 195 -14.73 1.51 -4.51
N ARG A 196 -15.46 2.54 -4.92
CA ARG A 196 -16.92 2.60 -4.75
C ARG A 196 -17.59 1.44 -5.46
N THR A 197 -18.61 0.84 -4.81
CA THR A 197 -19.40 -0.30 -5.29
C THR A 197 -18.66 -1.63 -5.41
N TYR A 198 -17.35 -1.67 -5.13
CA TYR A 198 -16.61 -2.93 -5.07
C TYR A 198 -16.55 -3.43 -3.65
N ALA A 199 -17.05 -4.65 -3.45
CA ALA A 199 -16.92 -5.33 -2.16
C ALA A 199 -15.46 -5.66 -1.85
N THR A 200 -15.12 -5.63 -0.58
CA THR A 200 -13.87 -6.18 -0.05
C THR A 200 -14.18 -7.43 0.76
N ALA A 201 -13.19 -8.29 0.96
CA ALA A 201 -13.36 -9.46 1.79
C ALA A 201 -13.65 -9.02 3.25
N GLY A 202 -14.70 -9.62 3.85
CA GLY A 202 -14.95 -9.56 5.27
C GLY A 202 -13.90 -10.36 6.04
N ARG A 203 -14.29 -10.89 7.21
CA ARG A 203 -13.40 -11.79 7.95
C ARG A 203 -13.08 -13.03 7.13
N THR A 204 -11.78 -13.34 7.00
CA THR A 204 -11.29 -14.52 6.29
C THR A 204 -10.36 -15.33 7.19
N VAL A 205 -10.43 -16.65 7.03
CA VAL A 205 -9.54 -17.59 7.71
C VAL A 205 -8.72 -18.31 6.66
N TYR A 206 -7.42 -18.38 6.90
CA TYR A 206 -6.47 -19.11 6.06
C TYR A 206 -5.70 -20.12 6.90
N VAL A 207 -5.55 -21.34 6.36
CA VAL A 207 -4.65 -22.36 6.91
C VAL A 207 -3.79 -22.87 5.75
N GLY A 208 -2.49 -23.02 5.98
CA GLY A 208 -1.56 -23.47 4.96
C GLY A 208 -0.37 -24.22 5.55
N VAL A 209 0.28 -25.00 4.71
CA VAL A 209 1.54 -25.67 5.03
C VAL A 209 2.63 -25.15 4.09
N LYS A 210 3.71 -24.65 4.67
CA LYS A 210 4.92 -24.25 3.93
C LYS A 210 5.93 -25.39 4.00
N TRP A 211 6.39 -25.83 2.84
CA TRP A 211 7.53 -26.71 2.69
C TRP A 211 8.77 -25.89 2.28
N ALA A 212 9.88 -26.08 3.01
CA ALA A 212 11.15 -25.41 2.75
C ALA A 212 12.29 -26.37 3.13
N PRO A 213 12.76 -27.20 2.19
CA PRO A 213 13.90 -28.11 2.42
C PRO A 213 15.16 -27.30 2.72
N GLN A 214 15.97 -27.83 3.67
CA GLN A 214 17.28 -27.27 4.07
C GLN A 214 18.41 -28.01 3.37
#